data_3eda55588df0c07a4dbb7d2b681ecb31
#
_entry.id   3eda55588df0c07a4dbb7d2b681ecb31
#
_cell.length_a   1.000
_cell.length_b   1.000
_cell.length_c   1.000
_cell.angle_alpha   90.00
_cell.angle_beta   90.00
_cell.angle_gamma   90.00
#
_symmetry.space_group_name_H-M   'P 1'
#
loop_
_entity.id
_entity.type
_entity.pdbx_description
1 polymer ?
#
loop_
_entity_poly.entity_id
_entity_poly.type
_entity_poly.pdbx_seq_one_letter_code
_entity_poly.pdbx_strand_id
1 'polypeptide(L)'
;SSYSASQFKGGVSRKGKMQHRYVFPIFNGRNEIIGFAGRDLLEKADSKRPKWKLIGDKSMWRYPLFLNYKLLKSEKRVIIVESIGDMLALWDAGVKNVVVSFGLTLSSGLVNTFLRYDISDIIVAFNDDSNNSGAGNRAAVKAQKKLLNYFDPHQVRVILPTLGDFGEMNKKQILDWMDKTNV
;
A
#
# COMPACT_ATOMS: atom_id res chain seq x y z
N SER A 1 -11.33 -2.34 9.77
CA SER A 1 -11.92 -2.23 11.12
C SER A 1 -11.25 -1.12 11.93
N SER A 2 -11.91 -0.62 12.98
CA SER A 2 -11.36 0.38 13.91
C SER A 2 -10.12 -0.16 14.65
N TYR A 3 -10.08 -1.45 14.91
CA TYR A 3 -8.96 -2.13 15.56
C TYR A 3 -7.67 -2.07 14.71
N SER A 4 -7.75 -2.38 13.44
CA SER A 4 -6.57 -2.28 12.56
C SER A 4 -6.08 -0.84 12.43
N ALA A 5 -7.00 0.12 12.28
CA ALA A 5 -6.63 1.53 12.19
C ALA A 5 -5.87 2.04 13.43
N SER A 6 -6.18 1.56 14.64
CA SER A 6 -5.51 1.96 15.88
C SER A 6 -4.05 1.50 15.93
N GLN A 7 -3.72 0.32 15.38
CA GLN A 7 -2.33 -0.19 15.33
C GLN A 7 -1.40 0.73 14.54
N PHE A 8 -1.96 1.45 13.56
CA PHE A 8 -1.21 2.38 12.72
C PHE A 8 -1.04 3.77 13.32
N LYS A 9 -1.40 3.96 14.60
CA LYS A 9 -1.29 5.22 15.35
C LYS A 9 -2.01 6.38 14.65
N GLY A 10 -3.07 6.08 13.89
CA GLY A 10 -3.87 7.07 13.17
C GLY A 10 -4.87 7.79 14.08
N GLY A 11 -5.38 8.93 13.59
CA GLY A 11 -6.40 9.71 14.30
C GLY A 11 -7.06 10.77 13.43
N VAL A 12 -8.16 11.33 13.93
CA VAL A 12 -8.91 12.38 13.23
C VAL A 12 -8.29 13.74 13.49
N SER A 13 -7.93 14.45 12.44
CA SER A 13 -7.45 15.82 12.53
C SER A 13 -8.60 16.82 12.49
N ARG A 14 -8.71 17.65 13.53
CA ARG A 14 -9.78 18.65 13.68
C ARG A 14 -9.41 20.04 13.18
N LYS A 15 -8.14 20.29 12.86
CA LYS A 15 -7.63 21.61 12.43
C LYS A 15 -6.37 21.49 11.55
N GLY A 16 -5.96 22.61 10.94
CA GLY A 16 -4.74 22.69 10.14
C GLY A 16 -4.85 22.03 8.76
N LYS A 17 -3.70 21.77 8.14
CA LYS A 17 -3.62 21.27 6.75
C LYS A 17 -4.30 19.92 6.53
N MET A 18 -4.53 19.12 7.58
CA MET A 18 -5.17 17.81 7.56
C MET A 18 -6.59 17.83 8.15
N GLN A 19 -7.20 19.00 8.35
CA GLN A 19 -8.54 19.12 8.92
C GLN A 19 -9.57 18.26 8.16
N HIS A 20 -10.48 17.64 8.92
CA HIS A 20 -11.51 16.70 8.45
C HIS A 20 -10.93 15.46 7.76
N ARG A 21 -9.75 15.00 8.18
CA ARG A 21 -9.15 13.77 7.67
C ARG A 21 -8.84 12.79 8.81
N TYR A 22 -8.95 11.51 8.51
CA TYR A 22 -8.28 10.48 9.31
C TYR A 22 -6.83 10.41 8.84
N VAL A 23 -5.90 10.65 9.76
CA VAL A 23 -4.48 10.86 9.45
C VAL A 23 -3.66 9.69 9.99
N PHE A 24 -2.81 9.15 9.14
CA PHE A 24 -1.81 8.14 9.46
C PHE A 24 -0.43 8.79 9.50
N PRO A 25 0.28 8.74 10.64
CA PRO A 25 1.68 9.17 10.71
C PRO A 25 2.57 8.15 9.97
N ILE A 26 3.54 8.66 9.23
CA ILE A 26 4.52 7.85 8.52
C ILE A 26 5.83 7.90 9.29
N PHE A 27 6.34 6.73 9.66
CA PHE A 27 7.55 6.60 10.45
C PHE A 27 8.73 6.16 9.59
N ASN A 28 9.94 6.64 9.92
CA ASN A 28 11.20 6.11 9.40
C ASN A 28 11.69 4.90 10.24
N GLY A 29 12.85 4.36 9.89
CA GLY A 29 13.45 3.22 10.59
C GLY A 29 13.90 3.51 12.03
N ARG A 30 13.91 4.78 12.46
CA ARG A 30 14.19 5.23 13.83
C ARG A 30 12.92 5.54 14.63
N ASN A 31 11.74 5.21 14.09
CA ASN A 31 10.44 5.53 14.67
C ASN A 31 10.15 7.05 14.80
N GLU A 32 10.80 7.87 13.96
CA GLU A 32 10.53 9.31 13.86
C GLU A 32 9.46 9.56 12.80
N ILE A 33 8.56 10.52 13.02
CA ILE A 33 7.53 10.90 12.05
C ILE A 33 8.18 11.71 10.92
N ILE A 34 8.08 11.23 9.69
CA ILE A 34 8.63 11.87 8.49
C ILE A 34 7.54 12.33 7.51
N GLY A 35 6.28 12.11 7.84
CA GLY A 35 5.16 12.52 7.01
C GLY A 35 3.81 12.09 7.53
N PHE A 36 2.78 12.45 6.78
CA PHE A 36 1.40 12.13 7.09
C PHE A 36 0.63 11.79 5.83
N ALA A 37 -0.23 10.77 5.91
CA ALA A 37 -1.22 10.44 4.88
C ALA A 37 -2.62 10.59 5.48
N GLY A 38 -3.46 11.43 4.88
CA GLY A 38 -4.80 11.75 5.41
C GLY A 38 -5.91 11.40 4.44
N ARG A 39 -6.82 10.50 4.84
CA ARG A 39 -8.05 10.17 4.13
C ARG A 39 -9.12 11.20 4.45
N ASP A 40 -9.74 11.77 3.43
CA ASP A 40 -10.88 12.70 3.62
C ASP A 40 -12.06 11.97 4.25
N LEU A 41 -12.66 12.61 5.28
CA LEU A 41 -13.84 12.12 5.98
C LEU A 41 -15.11 12.85 5.56
N LEU A 42 -14.99 13.93 4.78
CA LEU A 42 -16.17 14.63 4.27
C LEU A 42 -16.76 13.85 3.11
N GLU A 43 -18.08 13.80 3.07
CA GLU A 43 -18.80 13.27 1.91
C GLU A 43 -18.50 14.09 0.66
N LYS A 44 -18.63 13.46 -0.53
CA LYS A 44 -18.20 13.98 -1.84
C LYS A 44 -18.84 15.32 -2.30
N ALA A 45 -19.49 16.09 -1.42
CA ALA A 45 -20.11 17.37 -1.76
C ALA A 45 -19.12 18.43 -2.28
N ASP A 46 -17.82 18.31 -1.95
CA ASP A 46 -16.77 19.20 -2.45
C ASP A 46 -15.77 18.45 -3.34
N SER A 47 -16.02 18.47 -4.65
CA SER A 47 -15.23 17.81 -5.69
C SER A 47 -13.77 18.26 -5.77
N LYS A 48 -13.40 19.35 -5.09
CA LYS A 48 -12.04 19.93 -5.10
C LYS A 48 -11.12 19.30 -4.06
N ARG A 49 -11.65 18.53 -3.10
CA ARG A 49 -10.81 17.90 -2.07
C ARG A 49 -10.32 16.52 -2.52
N PRO A 50 -9.01 16.27 -2.55
CA PRO A 50 -8.49 14.97 -2.93
C PRO A 50 -8.85 13.92 -1.85
N LYS A 51 -9.23 12.71 -2.29
CA LYS A 51 -9.52 11.52 -1.44
C LYS A 51 -8.39 11.26 -0.44
N TRP A 52 -7.14 11.37 -0.88
CA TRP A 52 -5.94 11.29 -0.05
C TRP A 52 -5.12 12.57 -0.13
N LYS A 53 -4.62 13.05 1.01
CA LYS A 53 -3.66 14.15 1.10
C LYS A 53 -2.40 13.65 1.78
N LEU A 54 -1.26 13.92 1.15
CA LEU A 54 0.05 13.48 1.61
C LEU A 54 0.89 14.71 1.98
N ILE A 55 1.60 14.64 3.11
CA ILE A 55 2.53 15.68 3.57
C ILE A 55 3.85 14.98 3.92
N GLY A 56 4.94 15.36 3.28
CA GLY A 56 6.28 14.79 3.42
C GLY A 56 6.83 14.25 2.10
N ASP A 57 8.06 13.79 2.11
CA ASP A 57 8.74 13.22 0.94
C ASP A 57 8.44 11.72 0.82
N LYS A 58 7.56 11.36 -0.13
CA LYS A 58 7.16 9.97 -0.39
C LYS A 58 8.33 9.06 -0.80
N SER A 59 9.41 9.59 -1.36
CA SER A 59 10.57 8.80 -1.76
C SER A 59 11.23 8.10 -0.57
N MET A 60 11.08 8.70 0.61
CA MET A 60 11.60 8.20 1.88
C MET A 60 10.65 7.23 2.59
N TRP A 61 9.40 7.11 2.17
CA TRP A 61 8.40 6.35 2.88
C TRP A 61 8.52 4.84 2.67
N ARG A 62 8.38 4.10 3.77
CA ARG A 62 8.45 2.63 3.85
C ARG A 62 7.32 2.15 4.76
N TYR A 63 6.08 2.30 4.31
CA TYR A 63 4.92 2.08 5.16
C TYR A 63 4.28 0.71 4.86
N PRO A 64 3.91 -0.09 5.84
CA PRO A 64 4.04 0.13 7.29
C PRO A 64 5.20 -0.67 7.93
N LEU A 65 6.43 -0.54 7.43
CA LEU A 65 7.57 -1.36 7.90
C LEU A 65 7.79 -1.34 9.41
N PHE A 66 7.40 -0.28 10.11
CA PHE A 66 7.49 -0.21 11.57
C PHE A 66 6.67 -1.30 12.28
N LEU A 67 5.70 -1.92 11.60
CA LEU A 67 4.89 -3.02 12.12
C LEU A 67 5.30 -4.39 11.56
N ASN A 68 5.63 -4.46 10.26
CA ASN A 68 5.72 -5.75 9.56
C ASN A 68 7.12 -6.12 9.04
N TYR A 69 8.18 -5.35 9.33
CA TYR A 69 9.52 -5.61 8.81
C TYR A 69 10.07 -7.02 9.17
N LYS A 70 9.73 -7.54 10.37
CA LYS A 70 10.15 -8.89 10.77
C LYS A 70 9.47 -9.95 9.92
N LEU A 71 8.17 -9.78 9.66
CA LEU A 71 7.39 -10.70 8.84
C LEU A 71 7.91 -10.72 7.40
N LEU A 72 8.17 -9.55 6.79
CA LEU A 72 8.72 -9.48 5.45
C LEU A 72 10.08 -10.20 5.34
N LYS A 73 10.93 -10.05 6.36
CA LYS A 73 12.23 -10.75 6.39
C LYS A 73 12.11 -12.25 6.56
N SER A 74 11.14 -12.75 7.33
CA SER A 74 10.95 -14.18 7.55
C SER A 74 10.26 -14.87 6.39
N GLU A 75 9.24 -14.25 5.81
CA GLU A 75 8.47 -14.82 4.69
C GLU A 75 9.12 -14.62 3.33
N LYS A 76 10.04 -13.63 3.21
CA LYS A 76 10.69 -13.26 1.94
C LYS A 76 9.68 -12.86 0.84
N ARG A 77 8.46 -12.53 1.23
CA ARG A 77 7.33 -12.15 0.37
C ARG A 77 6.83 -10.75 0.69
N VAL A 78 6.48 -9.99 -0.35
CA VAL A 78 5.85 -8.68 -0.22
C VAL A 78 4.74 -8.47 -1.24
N ILE A 79 3.64 -7.88 -0.80
CA ILE A 79 2.53 -7.40 -1.64
C ILE A 79 2.60 -5.87 -1.67
N ILE A 80 2.65 -5.29 -2.85
CA ILE A 80 2.73 -3.84 -3.04
C ILE A 80 1.37 -3.33 -3.49
N VAL A 81 0.77 -2.42 -2.71
CA VAL A 81 -0.52 -1.79 -3.01
C VAL A 81 -0.39 -0.27 -3.18
N GLU A 82 -1.39 0.37 -3.76
CA GLU A 82 -1.34 1.81 -4.05
C GLU A 82 -1.59 2.68 -2.84
N SER A 83 -2.51 2.30 -1.97
CA SER A 83 -3.01 3.16 -0.89
C SER A 83 -3.05 2.47 0.47
N ILE A 84 -3.13 3.28 1.53
CA ILE A 84 -3.37 2.77 2.90
C ILE A 84 -4.74 2.07 2.99
N GLY A 85 -5.74 2.48 2.19
CA GLY A 85 -7.05 1.82 2.16
C GLY A 85 -6.94 0.35 1.76
N ASP A 86 -6.22 0.07 0.68
CA ASP A 86 -5.97 -1.29 0.20
C ASP A 86 -5.19 -2.12 1.22
N MET A 87 -4.15 -1.52 1.79
CA MET A 87 -3.36 -2.15 2.86
C MET A 87 -4.23 -2.51 4.07
N LEU A 88 -5.14 -1.62 4.51
CA LEU A 88 -6.02 -1.89 5.65
C LEU A 88 -6.99 -3.04 5.37
N ALA A 89 -7.53 -3.12 4.15
CA ALA A 89 -8.41 -4.21 3.74
C ALA A 89 -7.69 -5.57 3.80
N LEU A 90 -6.48 -5.64 3.26
CA LEU A 90 -5.61 -6.83 3.35
C LEU A 90 -5.28 -7.16 4.80
N TRP A 91 -4.93 -6.16 5.62
CA TRP A 91 -4.59 -6.33 7.03
C TRP A 91 -5.74 -6.87 7.86
N ASP A 92 -6.97 -6.38 7.61
CA ASP A 92 -8.20 -6.87 8.25
C ASP A 92 -8.54 -8.31 7.85
N ALA A 93 -8.14 -8.73 6.64
CA ALA A 93 -8.25 -10.12 6.20
C ALA A 93 -7.17 -11.04 6.78
N GLY A 94 -6.14 -10.50 7.45
CA GLY A 94 -5.03 -11.25 8.03
C GLY A 94 -3.74 -11.22 7.21
N VAL A 95 -3.74 -10.59 6.02
CA VAL A 95 -2.60 -10.47 5.12
C VAL A 95 -1.75 -9.27 5.54
N LYS A 96 -0.57 -9.51 6.13
CA LYS A 96 0.25 -8.47 6.77
C LYS A 96 1.58 -8.17 6.08
N ASN A 97 2.00 -8.98 5.12
CA ASN A 97 3.22 -8.78 4.34
C ASN A 97 3.02 -7.76 3.19
N VAL A 98 2.39 -6.63 3.51
CA VAL A 98 1.97 -5.58 2.58
C VAL A 98 2.79 -4.32 2.75
N VAL A 99 3.11 -3.62 1.65
CA VAL A 99 3.67 -2.26 1.65
C VAL A 99 2.89 -1.34 0.71
N VAL A 100 2.90 -0.04 1.03
CA VAL A 100 2.18 0.98 0.27
C VAL A 100 3.14 1.78 -0.59
N SER A 101 2.84 1.92 -1.89
CA SER A 101 3.59 2.74 -2.85
C SER A 101 3.24 4.24 -2.77
N PHE A 102 2.09 4.59 -2.19
CA PHE A 102 1.54 5.96 -2.15
C PHE A 102 1.32 6.57 -3.54
N GLY A 103 0.71 5.80 -4.42
CA GLY A 103 0.37 6.14 -5.79
C GLY A 103 1.04 5.23 -6.81
N LEU A 104 0.99 5.64 -8.07
CA LEU A 104 1.31 4.84 -9.24
C LEU A 104 2.81 4.63 -9.52
N THR A 105 3.70 5.09 -8.63
CA THR A 105 5.15 5.01 -8.84
C THR A 105 5.85 4.32 -7.69
N LEU A 106 6.53 3.22 -7.97
CA LEU A 106 7.36 2.52 -6.99
C LEU A 106 8.64 3.31 -6.71
N SER A 107 8.88 3.69 -5.45
CA SER A 107 10.09 4.42 -5.05
C SER A 107 11.34 3.51 -5.09
N SER A 108 12.49 4.08 -5.47
CA SER A 108 13.77 3.33 -5.42
C SER A 108 14.12 2.88 -4.02
N GLY A 109 13.68 3.63 -3.02
CA GLY A 109 13.89 3.24 -1.64
C GLY A 109 13.10 2.00 -1.20
N LEU A 110 11.89 1.73 -1.75
CA LEU A 110 11.21 0.44 -1.54
C LEU A 110 12.00 -0.70 -2.20
N VAL A 111 12.46 -0.50 -3.44
CA VAL A 111 13.30 -1.49 -4.14
C VAL A 111 14.55 -1.85 -3.31
N ASN A 112 15.28 -0.83 -2.82
CA ASN A 112 16.44 -1.03 -1.96
C ASN A 112 16.08 -1.78 -0.65
N THR A 113 14.87 -1.55 -0.12
CA THR A 113 14.42 -2.26 1.08
C THR A 113 14.19 -3.74 0.76
N PHE A 114 13.59 -4.06 -0.37
CA PHE A 114 13.36 -5.45 -0.78
C PHE A 114 14.67 -6.20 -1.00
N LEU A 115 15.64 -5.59 -1.65
CA LEU A 115 16.99 -6.15 -1.79
C LEU A 115 17.65 -6.41 -0.43
N ARG A 116 17.61 -5.43 0.48
CA ARG A 116 18.19 -5.57 1.84
C ARG A 116 17.49 -6.62 2.70
N TYR A 117 16.22 -6.92 2.44
CA TYR A 117 15.46 -7.95 3.17
C TYR A 117 15.51 -9.31 2.46
N ASP A 118 16.22 -9.37 1.31
CA ASP A 118 16.34 -10.57 0.50
C ASP A 118 14.96 -11.12 0.13
N ILE A 119 14.07 -10.22 -0.32
CA ILE A 119 12.73 -10.59 -0.76
C ILE A 119 12.84 -11.37 -2.06
N SER A 120 12.22 -12.54 -2.10
CA SER A 120 12.24 -13.44 -3.26
C SER A 120 10.88 -13.64 -3.93
N ASP A 121 9.81 -13.09 -3.36
CA ASP A 121 8.46 -13.12 -3.96
C ASP A 121 7.80 -11.75 -3.82
N ILE A 122 7.65 -11.06 -4.94
CA ILE A 122 7.12 -9.70 -5.01
C ILE A 122 5.84 -9.71 -5.84
N ILE A 123 4.73 -9.35 -5.23
CA ILE A 123 3.44 -9.22 -5.90
C ILE A 123 3.09 -7.75 -6.03
N VAL A 124 2.98 -7.25 -7.26
CA VAL A 124 2.44 -5.92 -7.55
C VAL A 124 0.93 -6.05 -7.70
N ALA A 125 0.20 -5.52 -6.71
CA ALA A 125 -1.24 -5.62 -6.59
C ALA A 125 -1.88 -4.21 -6.56
N PHE A 126 -1.64 -3.43 -7.63
CA PHE A 126 -2.25 -2.12 -7.82
C PHE A 126 -3.71 -2.26 -8.22
N ASN A 127 -4.45 -1.15 -8.18
CA ASN A 127 -5.88 -1.18 -8.49
C ASN A 127 -6.14 -1.65 -9.92
N ASP A 128 -7.17 -2.48 -10.10
CA ASP A 128 -7.68 -2.82 -11.43
C ASP A 128 -8.73 -1.78 -11.84
N ASP A 129 -8.30 -0.81 -12.60
CA ASP A 129 -9.14 0.23 -13.17
C ASP A 129 -9.30 0.09 -14.70
N SER A 130 -9.23 -1.15 -15.22
CA SER A 130 -9.38 -1.50 -16.63
C SER A 130 -10.71 -0.99 -17.22
N ASN A 131 -11.77 -0.96 -16.41
CA ASN A 131 -13.08 -0.43 -16.79
C ASN A 131 -13.17 1.11 -16.82
N ASN A 132 -12.09 1.80 -16.40
CA ASN A 132 -11.99 3.25 -16.36
C ASN A 132 -10.79 3.75 -17.18
N SER A 133 -9.84 4.39 -16.49
CA SER A 133 -8.66 4.96 -17.13
C SER A 133 -7.55 3.95 -17.43
N GLY A 134 -7.56 2.79 -16.79
CA GLY A 134 -6.49 1.79 -16.84
C GLY A 134 -5.15 2.28 -16.28
N ALA A 135 -5.15 3.34 -15.46
CA ALA A 135 -3.93 3.94 -14.93
C ALA A 135 -3.21 3.02 -13.96
N GLY A 136 -3.95 2.34 -13.07
CA GLY A 136 -3.41 1.34 -12.13
C GLY A 136 -2.79 0.17 -12.85
N ASN A 137 -3.48 -0.37 -13.88
CA ASN A 137 -2.98 -1.47 -14.69
C ASN A 137 -1.64 -1.11 -15.37
N ARG A 138 -1.56 0.09 -16.00
CA ARG A 138 -0.31 0.56 -16.61
C ARG A 138 0.79 0.81 -15.57
N ALA A 139 0.42 1.31 -14.40
CA ALA A 139 1.36 1.52 -13.31
C ALA A 139 1.91 0.20 -12.74
N ALA A 140 1.08 -0.84 -12.63
CA ALA A 140 1.51 -2.17 -12.21
C ALA A 140 2.55 -2.75 -13.17
N VAL A 141 2.33 -2.67 -14.48
CA VAL A 141 3.30 -3.08 -15.50
C VAL A 141 4.59 -2.25 -15.42
N LYS A 142 4.49 -0.93 -15.18
CA LYS A 142 5.67 -0.06 -15.01
C LYS A 142 6.46 -0.42 -13.75
N ALA A 143 5.76 -0.73 -12.65
CA ALA A 143 6.40 -1.16 -11.41
C ALA A 143 7.11 -2.51 -11.59
N GLN A 144 6.47 -3.48 -12.26
CA GLN A 144 7.09 -4.75 -12.62
C GLN A 144 8.36 -4.55 -13.44
N LYS A 145 8.30 -3.77 -14.54
CA LYS A 145 9.50 -3.47 -15.35
C LYS A 145 10.63 -2.86 -14.54
N LYS A 146 10.31 -1.98 -13.58
CA LYS A 146 11.32 -1.41 -12.68
C LYS A 146 11.94 -2.47 -11.77
N LEU A 147 11.13 -3.37 -11.22
CA LEU A 147 11.61 -4.45 -10.35
C LEU A 147 12.49 -5.45 -11.10
N LEU A 148 12.14 -5.78 -12.34
CA LEU A 148 12.91 -6.70 -13.21
C LEU A 148 14.33 -6.20 -13.55
N ASN A 149 14.69 -4.95 -13.23
CA ASN A 149 16.09 -4.50 -13.28
C ASN A 149 16.92 -5.00 -12.08
N TYR A 150 16.30 -5.58 -11.06
CA TYR A 150 16.95 -5.93 -9.79
C TYR A 150 16.60 -7.34 -9.31
N PHE A 151 15.52 -7.94 -9.82
CA PHE A 151 14.97 -9.24 -9.42
C PHE A 151 14.73 -10.11 -10.63
N ASP A 152 14.82 -11.41 -10.46
CA ASP A 152 14.55 -12.36 -11.53
C ASP A 152 13.06 -12.40 -11.92
N PRO A 153 12.73 -12.73 -13.18
CA PRO A 153 11.34 -12.74 -13.66
C PRO A 153 10.38 -13.60 -12.81
N HIS A 154 10.85 -14.72 -12.27
CA HIS A 154 10.02 -15.60 -11.44
C HIS A 154 9.73 -15.03 -10.05
N GLN A 155 10.50 -14.02 -9.61
CA GLN A 155 10.31 -13.36 -8.32
C GLN A 155 9.29 -12.22 -8.36
N VAL A 156 8.89 -11.73 -9.54
CA VAL A 156 8.05 -10.54 -9.69
C VAL A 156 6.80 -10.84 -10.48
N ARG A 157 5.66 -10.80 -9.80
CA ARG A 157 4.35 -11.06 -10.39
C ARG A 157 3.45 -9.84 -10.32
N VAL A 158 2.57 -9.66 -11.31
CA VAL A 158 1.47 -8.69 -11.26
C VAL A 158 0.19 -9.46 -11.07
N ILE A 159 -0.47 -9.29 -9.94
CA ILE A 159 -1.75 -9.95 -9.63
C ILE A 159 -2.66 -8.89 -9.03
N LEU A 160 -3.56 -8.37 -9.86
CA LEU A 160 -4.47 -7.29 -9.47
C LEU A 160 -5.63 -7.82 -8.62
N PRO A 161 -6.29 -6.97 -7.81
CA PRO A 161 -7.50 -7.34 -7.09
C PRO A 161 -8.61 -7.75 -8.07
N THR A 162 -9.51 -8.62 -7.64
CA THR A 162 -10.61 -9.14 -8.49
C THR A 162 -11.77 -8.14 -8.64
N LEU A 163 -11.84 -7.14 -7.79
CA LEU A 163 -12.68 -5.94 -7.89
C LEU A 163 -11.75 -4.73 -7.94
N GLY A 164 -12.18 -3.60 -8.42
CA GLY A 164 -11.39 -2.40 -8.67
C GLY A 164 -10.23 -2.13 -7.69
N ASP A 165 -10.50 -2.18 -6.37
CA ASP A 165 -9.47 -2.10 -5.32
C ASP A 165 -9.78 -3.09 -4.16
N PHE A 166 -8.81 -3.30 -3.24
CA PHE A 166 -9.02 -4.19 -2.09
C PHE A 166 -10.06 -3.65 -1.10
N GLY A 167 -10.30 -2.34 -1.10
CA GLY A 167 -11.33 -1.72 -0.25
C GLY A 167 -12.76 -2.09 -0.67
N GLU A 168 -12.95 -2.52 -1.93
CA GLU A 168 -14.23 -3.01 -2.47
C GLU A 168 -14.44 -4.51 -2.21
N MET A 169 -13.38 -5.25 -1.84
CA MET A 169 -13.43 -6.68 -1.58
C MET A 169 -13.79 -6.99 -0.12
N ASN A 170 -14.62 -8.01 0.09
CA ASN A 170 -14.82 -8.57 1.41
C ASN A 170 -13.70 -9.54 1.80
N LYS A 171 -13.66 -9.94 3.08
CA LYS A 171 -12.61 -10.82 3.62
C LYS A 171 -12.46 -12.13 2.83
N LYS A 172 -13.58 -12.77 2.46
CA LYS A 172 -13.55 -14.03 1.70
C LYS A 172 -12.92 -13.83 0.33
N GLN A 173 -13.31 -12.77 -0.39
CA GLN A 173 -12.75 -12.44 -1.71
C GLN A 173 -11.24 -12.16 -1.64
N ILE A 174 -10.77 -11.51 -0.56
CA ILE A 174 -9.33 -11.28 -0.34
C ILE A 174 -8.60 -12.60 -0.10
N LEU A 175 -9.16 -13.51 0.69
CA LEU A 175 -8.55 -14.82 0.95
C LEU A 175 -8.54 -15.68 -0.33
N ASP A 176 -9.63 -15.71 -1.08
CA ASP A 176 -9.70 -16.39 -2.39
C ASP A 176 -8.67 -15.80 -3.39
N TRP A 177 -8.41 -14.49 -3.33
CA TRP A 177 -7.36 -13.84 -4.11
C TRP A 177 -5.97 -14.28 -3.64
N MET A 178 -5.73 -14.35 -2.32
CA MET A 178 -4.47 -14.83 -1.75
C MET A 178 -4.16 -16.27 -2.16
N ASP A 179 -5.16 -17.16 -2.19
CA ASP A 179 -4.98 -18.55 -2.61
C ASP A 179 -4.47 -18.63 -4.04
N LYS A 180 -4.96 -17.76 -4.93
CA LYS A 180 -4.47 -17.65 -6.33
C LYS A 180 -3.02 -17.13 -6.42
N THR A 181 -2.54 -16.43 -5.40
CA THR A 181 -1.15 -15.94 -5.37
C THR A 181 -0.15 -16.98 -4.88
N ASN A 182 -0.61 -18.11 -4.35
CA ASN A 182 0.22 -19.20 -3.83
C ASN A 182 0.50 -20.31 -4.86
N VAL A 183 0.03 -20.14 -6.10
CA VAL A 183 0.24 -21.07 -7.21
C VAL A 183 1.48 -20.73 -8.02
#